data_1483e3aa406612d5749eb5249af70224
#
_entry.id   1483e3aa406612d5749eb5249af70224
#
_cell.length_a   1.000
_cell.length_b   1.000
_cell.length_c   1.000
_cell.angle_alpha   90.00
_cell.angle_beta   90.00
_cell.angle_gamma   90.00
#
_symmetry.space_group_name_H-M   'P 1'
#
loop_
_entity.id
_entity.type
_entity.pdbx_description
1 polymer ?
#
loop_
_entity_poly.entity_id
_entity_poly.type
_entity_poly.pdbx_seq_one_letter_code
_entity_poly.pdbx_strand_id
1 'polypeptide(L)'
;MVICMIVSHITAGNMILVAGNILRHTKQFTLAIRYATKKAGGSSKNGRDSRPKFLGVKMSGGSSVYPGAIILKQRGRRFIPSRDQSVGIGRDHTLYAKVKGTVVFSTCRKKRKKIVCVVS
;
A
#
# COMPACT_ATOMS: atom_id res chain seq x y z
N MET A 1 -1.56 -25.13 -45.31
CA MET A 1 -1.32 -24.21 -46.44
C MET A 1 -2.16 -24.58 -47.64
N VAL A 2 -3.43 -24.96 -47.52
CA VAL A 2 -4.30 -25.42 -48.62
C VAL A 2 -5.73 -24.85 -48.57
N ILE A 3 -6.07 -23.97 -47.62
CA ILE A 3 -7.44 -23.44 -47.45
C ILE A 3 -7.60 -22.02 -48.02
N CYS A 4 -6.54 -21.40 -48.54
CA CYS A 4 -6.58 -20.00 -48.98
C CYS A 4 -6.77 -19.82 -50.50
N MET A 5 -7.04 -20.86 -51.27
CA MET A 5 -7.09 -20.76 -52.74
C MET A 5 -8.44 -21.02 -53.38
N ILE A 6 -9.55 -21.06 -52.65
CA ILE A 6 -10.87 -21.35 -53.27
C ILE A 6 -11.81 -20.11 -53.33
N VAL A 7 -11.37 -18.94 -52.96
CA VAL A 7 -12.25 -17.76 -52.93
C VAL A 7 -12.06 -16.79 -54.10
N SER A 8 -11.15 -17.06 -55.05
CA SER A 8 -10.81 -16.08 -56.09
C SER A 8 -11.42 -16.35 -57.52
N HIS A 9 -12.31 -17.28 -57.67
CA HIS A 9 -12.95 -17.52 -58.99
C HIS A 9 -14.46 -17.75 -58.91
N ILE A 10 -15.19 -16.76 -58.46
CA ILE A 10 -16.61 -16.64 -58.77
C ILE A 10 -16.81 -15.28 -59.44
N THR A 11 -16.52 -15.27 -60.75
CA THR A 11 -16.87 -14.17 -61.64
C THR A 11 -18.39 -14.12 -61.77
N ALA A 12 -18.91 -12.91 -61.61
CA ALA A 12 -20.30 -12.55 -61.83
C ALA A 12 -20.75 -12.93 -63.22
N GLY A 13 -21.67 -13.89 -63.35
CA GLY A 13 -22.22 -14.12 -64.66
C GLY A 13 -23.37 -15.12 -64.81
N ASN A 14 -23.51 -16.12 -64.00
CA ASN A 14 -24.50 -17.19 -64.28
C ASN A 14 -25.22 -17.72 -63.02
N MET A 15 -25.64 -16.86 -62.12
CA MET A 15 -26.35 -17.31 -60.91
C MET A 15 -27.76 -16.74 -60.73
N ILE A 16 -28.44 -16.45 -61.88
CA ILE A 16 -29.79 -15.86 -61.78
C ILE A 16 -30.91 -16.91 -61.80
N LEU A 17 -30.64 -18.15 -62.16
CA LEU A 17 -31.72 -19.15 -62.34
C LEU A 17 -31.89 -20.23 -61.25
N VAL A 18 -31.00 -20.26 -60.24
CA VAL A 18 -31.14 -21.23 -59.13
C VAL A 18 -31.55 -20.56 -57.80
N ALA A 19 -31.65 -19.24 -57.81
CA ALA A 19 -31.87 -18.45 -56.58
C ALA A 19 -33.33 -18.45 -56.06
N GLY A 20 -34.29 -18.96 -56.83
CA GLY A 20 -35.71 -18.83 -56.46
C GLY A 20 -36.21 -19.74 -55.34
N ASN A 21 -35.56 -20.86 -55.08
CA ASN A 21 -36.05 -21.82 -54.09
C ASN A 21 -35.14 -22.11 -52.88
N ILE A 22 -33.95 -21.58 -52.90
CA ILE A 22 -33.01 -21.81 -51.74
C ILE A 22 -33.07 -20.67 -50.75
N LEU A 23 -33.62 -19.54 -51.10
CA LEU A 23 -33.67 -18.35 -50.25
C LEU A 23 -34.76 -18.33 -49.16
N ARG A 24 -35.56 -19.41 -49.04
CA ARG A 24 -36.62 -19.45 -48.01
C ARG A 24 -36.19 -19.91 -46.63
N HIS A 25 -34.93 -20.34 -46.45
CA HIS A 25 -34.48 -20.90 -45.16
C HIS A 25 -33.14 -20.41 -44.68
N THR A 26 -32.63 -19.30 -45.17
CA THR A 26 -31.52 -18.66 -44.49
C THR A 26 -32.07 -17.94 -43.26
N LYS A 27 -32.12 -18.66 -42.12
CA LYS A 27 -32.20 -18.00 -40.83
C LYS A 27 -31.03 -17.05 -40.78
N GLN A 28 -31.34 -15.76 -40.87
CA GLN A 28 -30.32 -14.75 -40.58
C GLN A 28 -29.91 -14.94 -39.12
N PHE A 29 -28.77 -15.57 -38.92
CA PHE A 29 -28.09 -15.54 -37.64
C PHE A 29 -27.56 -14.12 -37.44
N THR A 30 -28.37 -13.28 -36.86
CA THR A 30 -27.88 -12.03 -36.29
C THR A 30 -27.05 -12.43 -35.07
N LEU A 31 -25.73 -12.46 -35.23
CA LEU A 31 -24.80 -12.55 -34.15
C LEU A 31 -24.97 -11.24 -33.33
N ALA A 32 -25.80 -11.31 -32.29
CA ALA A 32 -25.84 -10.26 -31.28
C ALA A 32 -24.49 -10.28 -30.54
N ILE A 33 -23.53 -9.55 -31.06
CA ILE A 33 -22.25 -9.32 -30.37
C ILE A 33 -22.58 -8.46 -29.15
N ARG A 34 -22.73 -9.10 -28.00
CA ARG A 34 -22.79 -8.40 -26.74
C ARG A 34 -21.36 -8.07 -26.35
N TYR A 35 -21.01 -6.81 -26.48
CA TYR A 35 -19.81 -6.30 -25.83
C TYR A 35 -20.05 -6.36 -24.32
N ALA A 36 -19.61 -7.46 -23.72
CA ALA A 36 -19.52 -7.53 -22.27
C ALA A 36 -18.47 -6.51 -21.84
N THR A 37 -18.89 -5.33 -21.49
CA THR A 37 -18.05 -4.43 -20.72
C THR A 37 -17.71 -5.14 -19.42
N LYS A 38 -16.50 -5.68 -19.34
CA LYS A 38 -15.92 -6.08 -18.07
C LYS A 38 -15.84 -4.79 -17.23
N LYS A 39 -16.90 -4.50 -16.49
CA LYS A 39 -16.75 -3.65 -15.31
C LYS A 39 -15.81 -4.46 -14.41
N ALA A 40 -14.52 -4.13 -14.46
CA ALA A 40 -13.66 -4.47 -13.38
C ALA A 40 -14.29 -3.83 -12.15
N GLY A 41 -15.06 -4.61 -11.41
CA GLY A 41 -15.48 -4.22 -10.09
C GLY A 41 -14.20 -3.95 -9.34
N GLY A 42 -13.81 -2.69 -9.21
CA GLY A 42 -12.69 -2.30 -8.40
C GLY A 42 -12.99 -2.83 -7.01
N SER A 43 -12.42 -3.97 -6.67
CA SER A 43 -12.39 -4.38 -5.28
C SER A 43 -11.59 -3.31 -4.57
N SER A 44 -12.29 -2.42 -3.85
CA SER A 44 -11.64 -1.41 -3.01
C SER A 44 -10.78 -2.15 -1.98
N LYS A 45 -9.47 -2.23 -2.24
CA LYS A 45 -8.49 -2.74 -1.28
C LYS A 45 -8.19 -1.71 -0.19
N ASN A 46 -8.72 -0.50 -0.32
CA ASN A 46 -8.43 0.68 0.49
C ASN A 46 -9.53 0.91 1.53
N GLY A 47 -9.82 0.10 2.41
CA GLY A 47 -10.78 0.34 3.51
C GLY A 47 -10.26 -0.21 4.83
N ARG A 48 -8.96 -0.55 4.85
CA ARG A 48 -8.34 -1.16 6.03
C ARG A 48 -7.43 -0.15 6.69
N ASP A 49 -7.63 0.06 7.98
CA ASP A 49 -6.73 0.84 8.81
C ASP A 49 -6.21 -0.05 9.95
N SER A 50 -4.99 0.21 10.39
CA SER A 50 -4.41 -0.44 11.55
C SER A 50 -4.69 0.39 12.81
N ARG A 51 -4.87 -0.28 13.95
CA ARG A 51 -5.01 0.41 15.23
C ARG A 51 -3.85 1.37 15.46
N PRO A 52 -4.10 2.59 15.96
CA PRO A 52 -3.07 3.58 16.22
C PRO A 52 -2.02 3.03 17.18
N LYS A 53 -0.75 3.32 16.91
CA LYS A 53 0.39 2.84 17.72
C LYS A 53 0.87 3.87 18.74
N PHE A 54 0.27 5.07 18.72
CA PHE A 54 0.57 6.18 19.63
C PHE A 54 2.07 6.46 19.76
N LEU A 55 2.80 6.49 18.64
CA LEU A 55 4.21 6.82 18.63
C LEU A 55 4.44 8.31 18.84
N GLY A 56 5.62 8.65 19.33
CA GLY A 56 6.04 10.03 19.51
C GLY A 56 6.54 10.34 20.93
N VAL A 57 6.82 11.60 21.17
CA VAL A 57 7.25 12.14 22.47
C VAL A 57 6.06 12.16 23.42
N LYS A 58 6.27 11.71 24.65
CA LYS A 58 5.27 11.71 25.73
C LYS A 58 5.59 12.72 26.82
N MET A 59 6.89 12.95 27.07
CA MET A 59 7.39 13.96 27.98
C MET A 59 8.28 14.94 27.21
N SER A 60 7.95 16.20 27.20
CA SER A 60 8.72 17.24 26.51
C SER A 60 10.04 17.55 27.24
N GLY A 61 10.96 18.23 26.56
CA GLY A 61 12.15 18.74 27.21
C GLY A 61 11.79 19.76 28.32
N GLY A 62 12.47 19.69 29.46
CA GLY A 62 12.15 20.48 30.63
C GLY A 62 11.09 19.88 31.55
N SER A 63 10.42 18.79 31.15
CA SER A 63 9.44 18.14 32.02
C SER A 63 10.10 17.33 33.12
N SER A 64 9.55 17.40 34.34
CA SER A 64 9.95 16.54 35.44
C SER A 64 9.36 15.13 35.25
N VAL A 65 10.19 14.12 35.49
CA VAL A 65 9.81 12.70 35.34
C VAL A 65 10.22 11.89 36.56
N TYR A 66 9.44 10.84 36.84
CA TYR A 66 9.73 9.85 37.85
C TYR A 66 10.26 8.55 37.22
N PRO A 67 10.95 7.71 37.98
CA PRO A 67 11.40 6.39 37.49
C PRO A 67 10.23 5.58 36.91
N GLY A 68 10.44 4.96 35.76
CA GLY A 68 9.42 4.22 35.04
C GLY A 68 8.56 5.05 34.07
N ALA A 69 8.61 6.39 34.13
CA ALA A 69 7.85 7.25 33.23
C ALA A 69 8.32 7.08 31.77
N ILE A 70 7.38 6.85 30.84
CA ILE A 70 7.67 6.76 29.40
C ILE A 70 7.93 8.17 28.85
N ILE A 71 9.14 8.37 28.30
CA ILE A 71 9.55 9.65 27.72
C ILE A 71 9.17 9.69 26.24
N LEU A 72 9.41 8.59 25.51
CA LEU A 72 9.23 8.55 24.05
C LEU A 72 8.89 7.13 23.58
N LYS A 73 7.93 7.02 22.67
CA LYS A 73 7.64 5.77 21.91
C LYS A 73 8.11 5.93 20.47
N GLN A 74 8.89 4.96 19.97
CA GLN A 74 9.45 5.00 18.61
C GLN A 74 9.55 3.61 17.98
N ARG A 75 9.69 3.59 16.67
CA ARG A 75 10.12 2.44 15.88
C ARG A 75 11.59 2.62 15.52
N GLY A 76 12.42 1.63 15.87
CA GLY A 76 13.86 1.75 15.69
C GLY A 76 14.52 2.74 16.67
N ARG A 77 15.80 3.04 16.46
CA ARG A 77 16.65 3.86 17.36
C ARG A 77 16.93 5.24 16.77
N ARG A 78 15.91 6.04 16.54
CA ARG A 78 16.06 7.44 16.13
C ARG A 78 16.56 8.31 17.29
N PHE A 79 15.98 8.08 18.47
CA PHE A 79 16.44 8.62 19.74
C PHE A 79 17.17 7.52 20.49
N ILE A 80 18.27 7.87 21.12
CA ILE A 80 19.09 6.96 21.93
C ILE A 80 19.20 7.48 23.37
N PRO A 81 19.26 6.60 24.36
CA PRO A 81 19.53 7.02 25.73
C PRO A 81 20.96 7.58 25.83
N SER A 82 21.17 8.52 26.73
CA SER A 82 22.50 8.99 27.12
C SER A 82 23.31 7.84 27.76
N ARG A 83 24.63 8.02 27.79
CA ARG A 83 25.56 7.07 28.44
C ARG A 83 25.38 7.02 29.94
N ASP A 84 24.82 8.04 30.54
CA ASP A 84 24.65 8.21 31.99
C ASP A 84 23.67 7.27 32.66
N GLN A 85 23.14 6.31 31.87
CA GLN A 85 22.18 5.29 32.30
C GLN A 85 20.90 5.84 32.96
N SER A 86 20.68 7.16 32.94
CA SER A 86 19.48 7.82 33.48
C SER A 86 18.20 7.44 32.71
N VAL A 87 18.34 7.00 31.45
CA VAL A 87 17.25 6.58 30.58
C VAL A 87 17.47 5.16 30.12
N GLY A 88 16.42 4.33 30.22
CA GLY A 88 16.40 2.97 29.72
C GLY A 88 15.75 2.89 28.33
N ILE A 89 16.05 1.79 27.61
CA ILE A 89 15.42 1.45 26.34
C ILE A 89 14.75 0.08 26.44
N GLY A 90 13.47 0.01 26.11
CA GLY A 90 12.72 -1.22 26.07
C GLY A 90 12.96 -2.02 24.80
N ARG A 91 12.44 -3.26 24.74
CA ARG A 91 12.53 -4.14 23.57
C ARG A 91 11.87 -3.53 22.33
N ASP A 92 10.80 -2.76 22.49
CA ASP A 92 10.07 -2.02 21.46
C ASP A 92 10.69 -0.65 21.14
N HIS A 93 11.91 -0.38 21.62
CA HIS A 93 12.63 0.90 21.52
C HIS A 93 12.00 2.07 22.26
N THR A 94 11.05 1.84 23.15
CA THR A 94 10.49 2.85 24.05
C THR A 94 11.58 3.33 25.00
N LEU A 95 11.71 4.66 25.16
CA LEU A 95 12.61 5.26 26.15
C LEU A 95 11.82 5.59 27.41
N TYR A 96 12.36 5.21 28.56
CA TYR A 96 11.76 5.44 29.88
C TYR A 96 12.83 5.95 30.88
N ALA A 97 12.37 6.77 31.82
CA ALA A 97 13.24 7.28 32.90
C ALA A 97 13.58 6.16 33.88
N LYS A 98 14.85 6.11 34.31
CA LYS A 98 15.32 5.24 35.40
C LYS A 98 15.47 6.03 36.71
N VAL A 99 15.72 7.32 36.61
CA VAL A 99 15.92 8.22 37.74
C VAL A 99 14.88 9.36 37.71
N LYS A 100 14.62 9.95 38.85
CA LYS A 100 13.82 11.18 38.97
C LYS A 100 14.66 12.36 38.49
N GLY A 101 14.05 13.27 37.73
CA GLY A 101 14.74 14.50 37.28
C GLY A 101 14.02 15.14 36.10
N THR A 102 14.74 15.97 35.37
CA THR A 102 14.24 16.75 34.24
C THR A 102 14.72 16.18 32.93
N VAL A 103 13.82 16.01 31.96
CA VAL A 103 14.14 15.47 30.62
C VAL A 103 14.89 16.50 29.79
N VAL A 104 16.01 16.10 29.20
CA VAL A 104 16.79 16.92 28.27
C VAL A 104 17.00 16.17 26.96
N PHE A 105 16.68 16.83 25.85
CA PHE A 105 16.95 16.34 24.51
C PHE A 105 18.17 17.06 23.93
N SER A 106 19.15 16.30 23.46
CA SER A 106 20.34 16.82 22.78
C SER A 106 20.56 16.15 21.46
N THR A 107 21.36 16.74 20.58
CA THR A 107 21.68 16.17 19.26
C THR A 107 23.16 15.83 19.16
N CYS A 108 23.46 14.57 18.88
CA CYS A 108 24.83 14.14 18.60
C CYS A 108 25.17 14.43 17.13
N ARG A 109 26.01 15.45 16.88
CA ARG A 109 26.45 15.84 15.52
C ARG A 109 27.13 14.70 14.76
N LYS A 110 28.01 13.93 15.41
CA LYS A 110 28.76 12.82 14.78
C LYS A 110 27.88 11.69 14.28
N LYS A 111 26.79 11.35 14.96
CA LYS A 111 25.93 10.20 14.63
C LYS A 111 24.57 10.60 14.04
N ARG A 112 24.28 11.89 13.86
CA ARG A 112 22.97 12.41 13.42
C ARG A 112 21.80 11.85 14.23
N LYS A 113 22.04 11.45 15.48
CA LYS A 113 21.03 10.87 16.38
C LYS A 113 20.74 11.83 17.51
N LYS A 114 19.49 11.82 17.94
CA LYS A 114 19.04 12.59 19.10
C LYS A 114 19.29 11.77 20.37
N ILE A 115 19.84 12.39 21.39
CA ILE A 115 20.14 11.78 22.68
C ILE A 115 19.11 12.28 23.68
N VAL A 116 18.67 11.40 24.58
CA VAL A 116 17.76 11.72 25.66
C VAL A 116 18.47 11.39 26.99
N CYS A 117 18.48 12.33 27.89
CA CYS A 117 18.94 12.14 29.25
C CYS A 117 17.94 12.73 30.27
N VAL A 118 18.05 12.30 31.51
CA VAL A 118 17.34 12.84 32.66
C VAL A 118 18.38 13.39 33.61
N VAL A 119 18.30 14.66 33.92
CA VAL A 119 19.16 15.36 34.85
C VAL A 119 18.43 15.47 36.19
N SER A 120 19.02 14.92 37.22
CA SER A 120 18.54 15.02 38.61
C SER A 120 18.91 16.34 39.25
#